data_728dcb53511ab78df3776f94e5c34459
#
_entry.id   728dcb53511ab78df3776f94e5c34459
#
_cell.length_a   1.000
_cell.length_b   1.000
_cell.length_c   1.000
_cell.angle_alpha   90.00
_cell.angle_beta   90.00
_cell.angle_gamma   90.00
#
_symmetry.space_group_name_H-M   'P 1'
#
loop_
_entity.id
_entity.type
_entity.pdbx_description
1 polymer ?
#
loop_
_entity_poly.entity_id
_entity_poly.type
_entity_poly.pdbx_seq_one_letter_code
_entity_poly.pdbx_strand_id
1 'polypeptide(L)'
;MGDFIDELREKGYITDDNERGRIKITPKTEQGIRKRSLEEIFGKLKKTKQGDHHSFKPGQGDEQNPETRQFQFGDMLEQIDFTESIRNAQINHGIESFQMREDDLSIRETDFKAQTSTVLMIDISHSMILYGEDRITPAKKVAMALSELIQTKYPKDTLDIVVFGNDAWPIEVKDLPYLQVGPYHTNTVAGLELAMDILRRRKNPNKQIFMITDGKP
;
A
#
# COMPACT_ATOMS: atom_id res chain seq x y z
N MET A 1 -34.67 -17.10 -11.87
CA MET A 1 -33.18 -17.12 -11.80
C MET A 1 -32.55 -16.43 -13.00
N GLY A 2 -33.17 -16.49 -14.20
CA GLY A 2 -32.73 -15.75 -15.40
C GLY A 2 -32.75 -14.24 -15.18
N ASP A 3 -33.84 -13.70 -14.67
CA ASP A 3 -34.04 -12.25 -14.51
C ASP A 3 -32.96 -11.56 -13.65
N PHE A 4 -32.44 -12.24 -12.63
CA PHE A 4 -31.38 -11.68 -11.77
C PHE A 4 -30.01 -11.61 -12.49
N ILE A 5 -29.69 -12.60 -13.30
CA ILE A 5 -28.46 -12.62 -14.10
C ILE A 5 -28.52 -11.54 -15.17
N ASP A 6 -29.67 -11.36 -15.80
CA ASP A 6 -29.90 -10.36 -16.84
C ASP A 6 -29.82 -8.94 -16.25
N GLU A 7 -30.34 -8.71 -15.03
CA GLU A 7 -30.19 -7.44 -14.31
C GLU A 7 -28.73 -7.13 -13.97
N LEU A 8 -27.95 -8.13 -13.53
CA LEU A 8 -26.52 -7.94 -13.27
C LEU A 8 -25.72 -7.63 -14.54
N ARG A 9 -26.15 -8.19 -15.68
CA ARG A 9 -25.55 -7.93 -16.99
C ARG A 9 -25.87 -6.51 -17.47
N GLU A 10 -27.13 -6.07 -17.37
CA GLU A 10 -27.53 -4.70 -17.71
C GLU A 10 -26.84 -3.64 -16.85
N LYS A 11 -26.65 -3.91 -15.57
CA LYS A 11 -25.90 -3.03 -14.65
C LYS A 11 -24.38 -3.06 -14.85
N GLY A 12 -23.89 -3.92 -15.76
CA GLY A 12 -22.48 -4.05 -16.07
C GLY A 12 -21.66 -4.68 -14.95
N TYR A 13 -22.26 -5.53 -14.12
CA TYR A 13 -21.55 -6.25 -13.07
C TYR A 13 -20.93 -7.55 -13.56
N ILE A 14 -21.53 -8.17 -14.55
CA ILE A 14 -21.05 -9.40 -15.15
C ILE A 14 -21.01 -9.28 -16.68
N THR A 15 -20.14 -10.06 -17.31
CA THR A 15 -20.02 -10.19 -18.77
C THR A 15 -19.87 -11.66 -19.12
N ASP A 16 -20.34 -12.02 -20.31
CA ASP A 16 -20.16 -13.37 -20.82
C ASP A 16 -18.74 -13.54 -21.39
N ASP A 17 -18.08 -14.61 -21.03
CA ASP A 17 -16.83 -15.04 -21.64
C ASP A 17 -17.17 -15.87 -22.89
N ASN A 18 -17.06 -15.25 -24.07
CA ASN A 18 -17.40 -15.85 -25.35
C ASN A 18 -16.57 -17.11 -25.68
N GLU A 19 -15.40 -17.29 -25.03
CA GLU A 19 -14.53 -18.45 -25.33
C GLU A 19 -14.89 -19.70 -24.49
N ARG A 20 -15.53 -19.54 -23.34
CA ARG A 20 -15.77 -20.64 -22.38
C ARG A 20 -17.21 -20.77 -21.89
N GLY A 21 -18.15 -19.93 -22.36
CA GLY A 21 -19.54 -19.94 -21.91
C GLY A 21 -19.72 -19.72 -20.40
N ARG A 22 -18.76 -19.05 -19.76
CA ARG A 22 -18.78 -18.75 -18.31
C ARG A 22 -19.06 -17.28 -18.08
N ILE A 23 -19.75 -17.01 -16.98
CA ILE A 23 -19.98 -15.64 -16.51
C ILE A 23 -18.70 -15.13 -15.86
N LYS A 24 -18.24 -13.95 -16.28
CA LYS A 24 -17.07 -13.28 -15.75
C LYS A 24 -17.47 -12.00 -15.05
N ILE A 25 -16.86 -11.70 -13.89
CA ILE A 25 -17.10 -10.43 -13.20
C ILE A 25 -16.37 -9.32 -13.93
N THR A 26 -16.99 -8.15 -14.03
CA THR A 26 -16.36 -6.99 -14.66
C THR A 26 -15.35 -6.33 -13.73
N PRO A 27 -14.35 -5.59 -14.26
CA PRO A 27 -13.41 -4.81 -13.43
C PRO A 27 -14.11 -3.85 -12.46
N LYS A 28 -15.27 -3.30 -12.86
CA LYS A 28 -16.09 -2.45 -12.00
C LYS A 28 -16.61 -3.20 -10.77
N THR A 29 -17.05 -4.43 -10.96
CA THR A 29 -17.52 -5.28 -9.85
C THR A 29 -16.38 -5.69 -8.95
N GLU A 30 -15.22 -6.05 -9.52
CA GLU A 30 -14.03 -6.38 -8.75
C GLU A 30 -13.59 -5.21 -7.87
N GLN A 31 -13.55 -4.00 -8.41
CA GLN A 31 -13.27 -2.78 -7.65
C GLN A 31 -14.30 -2.54 -6.55
N GLY A 32 -15.60 -2.74 -6.85
CA GLY A 32 -16.68 -2.61 -5.88
C GLY A 32 -16.53 -3.59 -4.71
N ILE A 33 -16.15 -4.84 -4.98
CA ILE A 33 -15.89 -5.87 -3.96
C ILE A 33 -14.70 -5.45 -3.08
N ARG A 34 -13.59 -5.00 -3.67
CA ARG A 34 -12.42 -4.55 -2.92
C ARG A 34 -12.74 -3.34 -2.04
N LYS A 35 -13.45 -2.34 -2.59
CA LYS A 35 -13.86 -1.15 -1.84
C LYS A 35 -14.78 -1.51 -0.67
N ARG A 36 -15.73 -2.41 -0.87
CA ARG A 36 -16.61 -2.90 0.21
C ARG A 36 -15.82 -3.65 1.28
N SER A 37 -14.86 -4.49 0.89
CA SER A 37 -13.96 -5.16 1.84
C SER A 37 -13.13 -4.16 2.65
N LEU A 38 -12.65 -3.09 2.02
CA LEU A 38 -11.95 -2.00 2.69
C LEU A 38 -12.84 -1.29 3.72
N GLU A 39 -14.09 -0.97 3.35
CA GLU A 39 -15.05 -0.34 4.24
C GLU A 39 -15.45 -1.26 5.41
N GLU A 40 -15.63 -2.55 5.16
CA GLU A 40 -16.01 -3.54 6.19
C GLU A 40 -14.89 -3.73 7.22
N ILE A 41 -13.63 -3.80 6.79
CA ILE A 41 -12.47 -4.07 7.64
C ILE A 41 -11.97 -2.79 8.31
N PHE A 42 -11.82 -1.71 7.56
CA PHE A 42 -11.20 -0.47 8.04
C PHE A 42 -12.19 0.66 8.34
N GLY A 43 -13.44 0.57 7.87
CA GLY A 43 -14.45 1.61 8.10
C GLY A 43 -14.85 1.80 9.58
N LYS A 44 -14.62 0.79 10.40
CA LYS A 44 -14.83 0.86 11.87
C LYS A 44 -13.62 1.45 12.61
N LEU A 45 -12.48 1.56 11.95
CA LEU A 45 -11.32 2.24 12.52
C LEU A 45 -11.65 3.73 12.55
N LYS A 46 -11.94 4.26 13.73
CA LYS A 46 -12.06 5.71 13.94
C LYS A 46 -10.83 6.36 13.32
N LYS A 47 -11.04 7.42 12.53
CA LYS A 47 -9.96 8.30 12.07
C LYS A 47 -9.22 8.83 13.31
N THR A 48 -8.27 8.08 13.81
CA THR A 48 -7.19 8.62 14.61
C THR A 48 -6.41 9.56 13.71
N LYS A 49 -5.98 10.69 14.26
CA LYS A 49 -5.13 11.66 13.56
C LYS A 49 -4.11 10.90 12.73
N GLN A 50 -3.95 11.35 11.48
CA GLN A 50 -3.00 10.81 10.53
C GLN A 50 -1.67 10.54 11.24
N GLY A 51 -1.31 9.27 11.40
CA GLY A 51 -0.05 8.89 12.01
C GLY A 51 1.04 9.15 10.98
N ASP A 52 1.73 10.26 11.12
CA ASP A 52 2.96 10.52 10.40
C ASP A 52 4.03 9.57 10.96
N HIS A 53 4.44 8.62 10.15
CA HIS A 53 5.66 7.91 10.40
C HIS A 53 6.83 8.83 10.01
N HIS A 54 7.19 9.72 10.92
CA HIS A 54 8.41 10.49 10.79
C HIS A 54 9.60 9.53 10.81
N SER A 55 10.26 9.34 9.68
CA SER A 55 11.57 8.73 9.68
C SER A 55 12.59 9.82 10.01
N PHE A 56 13.29 9.68 11.14
CA PHE A 56 14.33 10.60 11.61
C PHE A 56 15.59 10.63 10.73
N LYS A 57 15.57 10.08 9.53
CA LYS A 57 16.71 10.16 8.62
C LYS A 57 16.44 11.22 7.56
N PRO A 58 17.28 12.29 7.50
CA PRO A 58 17.21 13.26 6.44
C PRO A 58 17.52 12.57 5.11
N GLY A 59 16.76 12.80 4.12
CA GLY A 59 16.96 12.25 2.81
C GLY A 59 16.18 13.07 1.77
N GLN A 60 16.44 12.85 0.50
CA GLN A 60 15.88 13.57 -0.64
C GLN A 60 14.43 13.15 -0.93
N GLY A 61 13.45 13.78 -0.30
CA GLY A 61 12.01 13.59 -0.60
C GLY A 61 11.49 14.67 -1.54
N ASP A 62 10.55 14.29 -2.40
CA ASP A 62 9.99 15.16 -3.46
C ASP A 62 8.80 16.02 -2.99
N GLU A 63 8.24 15.79 -1.79
CA GLU A 63 7.13 16.57 -1.26
C GLU A 63 7.63 17.57 -0.21
N GLN A 64 7.49 18.86 -0.54
CA GLN A 64 7.83 19.96 0.35
C GLN A 64 6.74 20.11 1.40
N ASN A 65 7.13 20.05 2.67
CA ASN A 65 6.26 20.41 3.78
C ASN A 65 6.10 21.96 3.78
N PRO A 66 4.90 22.51 3.99
CA PRO A 66 4.73 23.95 4.15
C PRO A 66 5.39 24.49 5.42
N GLU A 67 5.77 23.65 6.36
CA GLU A 67 6.44 24.06 7.60
C GLU A 67 7.94 24.27 7.33
N THR A 68 8.42 25.46 7.73
CA THR A 68 9.85 25.80 7.69
C THR A 68 10.41 25.81 9.12
N ARG A 69 11.66 25.38 9.28
CA ARG A 69 12.43 25.52 10.51
C ARG A 69 13.69 26.35 10.30
N GLN A 70 14.27 26.83 11.39
CA GLN A 70 15.55 27.53 11.35
C GLN A 70 16.69 26.59 10.87
N PHE A 71 17.60 27.11 10.08
CA PHE A 71 18.80 26.42 9.64
C PHE A 71 19.66 25.92 10.81
N GLN A 72 20.20 24.73 10.68
CA GLN A 72 21.17 24.15 11.61
C GLN A 72 22.40 23.67 10.86
N PHE A 73 23.55 23.74 11.49
CA PHE A 73 24.80 23.26 10.90
C PHE A 73 24.69 21.78 10.52
N GLY A 74 24.88 21.48 9.23
CA GLY A 74 24.73 20.15 8.64
C GLY A 74 23.52 20.02 7.72
N ASP A 75 22.63 21.02 7.64
CA ASP A 75 21.55 21.06 6.68
C ASP A 75 22.06 21.28 5.25
N MET A 76 21.33 20.72 4.27
CA MET A 76 21.70 20.88 2.86
C MET A 76 21.27 22.26 2.35
N LEU A 77 22.17 22.96 1.67
CA LEU A 77 21.91 24.29 1.10
C LEU A 77 20.76 24.30 0.08
N GLU A 78 20.51 23.16 -0.55
CA GLU A 78 19.40 22.96 -1.51
C GLU A 78 18.02 23.04 -0.86
N GLN A 79 17.94 22.86 0.44
CA GLN A 79 16.69 22.90 1.23
C GLN A 79 16.37 24.29 1.78
N ILE A 80 17.25 25.29 1.55
CA ILE A 80 17.03 26.64 2.03
C ILE A 80 15.81 27.25 1.31
N ASP A 81 14.83 27.69 2.10
CA ASP A 81 13.77 28.56 1.59
C ASP A 81 14.26 30.01 1.51
N PHE A 82 14.76 30.38 0.34
CA PHE A 82 15.28 31.72 0.12
C PHE A 82 14.23 32.81 0.32
N THR A 83 12.96 32.54 0.03
CA THR A 83 11.89 33.54 0.18
C THR A 83 11.66 33.85 1.65
N GLU A 84 11.53 32.83 2.47
CA GLU A 84 11.36 33.00 3.91
C GLU A 84 12.63 33.53 4.57
N SER A 85 13.81 33.09 4.14
CA SER A 85 15.11 33.60 4.63
C SER A 85 15.31 35.09 4.34
N ILE A 86 14.98 35.55 3.13
CA ILE A 86 15.02 36.98 2.77
C ILE A 86 14.02 37.79 3.63
N ARG A 87 12.83 37.27 3.82
CA ARG A 87 11.83 37.90 4.68
C ARG A 87 12.32 38.04 6.13
N ASN A 88 12.93 37.01 6.68
CA ASN A 88 13.50 37.03 8.01
C ASN A 88 14.64 38.06 8.12
N ALA A 89 15.54 38.09 7.13
CA ALA A 89 16.63 39.06 7.08
C ALA A 89 16.09 40.52 7.01
N GLN A 90 15.03 40.77 6.25
CA GLN A 90 14.38 42.09 6.19
C GLN A 90 13.74 42.49 7.52
N ILE A 91 13.11 41.55 8.19
CA ILE A 91 12.51 41.79 9.52
C ILE A 91 13.59 42.08 10.57
N ASN A 92 14.67 41.33 10.55
CA ASN A 92 15.71 41.40 11.58
C ASN A 92 16.68 42.58 11.39
N HIS A 93 16.97 42.97 10.13
CA HIS A 93 18.03 43.95 9.81
C HIS A 93 17.53 45.19 9.07
N GLY A 94 16.25 45.20 8.68
CA GLY A 94 15.64 46.33 7.92
C GLY A 94 15.94 46.27 6.42
N ILE A 95 15.19 47.08 5.67
CA ILE A 95 15.26 47.09 4.19
C ILE A 95 16.47 47.90 3.68
N GLU A 96 16.85 48.98 4.42
CA GLU A 96 17.90 49.91 3.98
C GLU A 96 19.33 49.34 4.21
N SER A 97 19.50 48.43 5.16
CA SER A 97 20.78 47.81 5.45
C SER A 97 20.72 46.27 5.39
N PHE A 98 20.20 45.77 4.27
CA PHE A 98 20.00 44.34 4.08
C PHE A 98 21.26 43.56 4.27
N GLN A 99 21.26 42.67 5.25
CA GLN A 99 22.26 41.64 5.51
C GLN A 99 21.56 40.33 5.78
N MET A 100 22.05 39.26 5.16
CA MET A 100 21.56 37.91 5.45
C MET A 100 22.56 37.20 6.36
N ARG A 101 22.13 36.70 7.48
CA ARG A 101 22.92 35.93 8.44
C ARG A 101 22.43 34.52 8.53
N GLU A 102 23.21 33.63 9.12
CA GLU A 102 22.86 32.24 9.33
C GLU A 102 21.54 32.08 10.11
N ASP A 103 21.31 32.93 11.10
CA ASP A 103 20.07 32.94 11.90
C ASP A 103 18.81 33.31 11.10
N ASP A 104 18.96 33.95 9.94
CA ASP A 104 17.85 34.31 9.07
C ASP A 104 17.47 33.18 8.11
N LEU A 105 18.33 32.16 7.99
CA LEU A 105 18.10 31.07 7.07
C LEU A 105 17.00 30.13 7.57
N SER A 106 16.04 29.90 6.71
CA SER A 106 14.94 28.94 6.93
C SER A 106 15.12 27.75 6.01
N ILE A 107 14.96 26.58 6.57
CA ILE A 107 14.99 25.30 5.85
C ILE A 107 13.55 24.84 5.65
N ARG A 108 13.23 24.47 4.42
CA ARG A 108 11.99 23.78 4.10
C ARG A 108 12.16 22.31 4.40
N GLU A 109 11.41 21.82 5.38
CA GLU A 109 11.42 20.39 5.67
C GLU A 109 10.79 19.63 4.51
N THR A 110 11.47 18.61 4.03
CA THR A 110 10.95 17.67 3.05
C THR A 110 10.51 16.42 3.77
N ASP A 111 9.22 16.11 3.74
CA ASP A 111 8.73 14.86 4.27
C ASP A 111 9.18 13.70 3.38
N PHE A 112 9.91 12.78 3.99
CA PHE A 112 10.21 11.50 3.36
C PHE A 112 8.96 10.64 3.36
N LYS A 113 8.21 10.68 2.30
CA LYS A 113 7.33 9.57 1.97
C LYS A 113 8.16 8.50 1.28
N ALA A 114 8.87 7.74 2.08
CA ALA A 114 9.63 6.61 1.56
C ALA A 114 8.68 5.62 0.89
N GLN A 115 8.88 5.40 -0.41
CA GLN A 115 8.13 4.41 -1.15
C GLN A 115 8.40 3.02 -0.59
N THR A 116 7.35 2.24 -0.42
CA THR A 116 7.42 0.90 0.15
C THR A 116 7.09 -0.15 -0.91
N SER A 117 7.84 -1.23 -0.91
CA SER A 117 7.48 -2.45 -1.64
C SER A 117 6.93 -3.47 -0.67
N THR A 118 5.69 -3.85 -0.89
CA THR A 118 4.97 -4.83 -0.06
C THR A 118 4.77 -6.12 -0.82
N VAL A 119 5.10 -7.25 -0.19
CA VAL A 119 4.65 -8.56 -0.64
C VAL A 119 3.61 -9.07 0.36
N LEU A 120 2.42 -9.37 -0.13
CA LEU A 120 1.36 -10.00 0.63
C LEU A 120 1.38 -11.52 0.36
N MET A 121 1.70 -12.29 1.37
CA MET A 121 1.69 -13.75 1.31
C MET A 121 0.38 -14.30 1.87
N ILE A 122 -0.26 -15.22 1.15
CA ILE A 122 -1.53 -15.83 1.56
C ILE A 122 -1.37 -17.34 1.57
N ASP A 123 -1.63 -17.92 2.72
CA ASP A 123 -1.67 -19.37 2.89
C ASP A 123 -2.91 -19.96 2.22
N ILE A 124 -2.72 -20.95 1.36
CA ILE A 124 -3.80 -21.70 0.71
C ILE A 124 -3.72 -23.19 1.04
N SER A 125 -3.01 -23.54 2.10
CA SER A 125 -2.91 -24.89 2.59
C SER A 125 -4.25 -25.43 3.13
N HIS A 126 -4.35 -26.72 3.25
CA HIS A 126 -5.59 -27.40 3.67
C HIS A 126 -6.06 -26.99 5.07
N SER A 127 -5.15 -26.58 5.96
CA SER A 127 -5.48 -26.11 7.31
C SER A 127 -6.41 -24.89 7.33
N MET A 128 -6.39 -24.08 6.24
CA MET A 128 -7.24 -22.88 6.12
C MET A 128 -8.74 -23.17 6.03
N ILE A 129 -9.15 -24.45 5.85
CA ILE A 129 -10.55 -24.90 5.81
C ILE A 129 -10.84 -26.10 6.74
N LEU A 130 -9.83 -26.53 7.55
CA LEU A 130 -10.02 -27.65 8.45
C LEU A 130 -10.93 -27.31 9.62
N TYR A 131 -11.55 -28.35 10.17
CA TYR A 131 -12.40 -28.30 11.37
C TYR A 131 -13.70 -27.49 11.23
N GLY A 132 -14.19 -27.28 9.98
CA GLY A 132 -15.43 -26.54 9.72
C GLY A 132 -15.27 -25.02 9.85
N GLU A 133 -14.06 -24.53 10.02
CA GLU A 133 -13.75 -23.11 10.03
C GLU A 133 -13.30 -22.65 8.64
N ASP A 134 -14.01 -21.70 8.08
CA ASP A 134 -13.63 -21.02 6.83
C ASP A 134 -12.70 -19.85 7.15
N ARG A 135 -11.39 -20.07 7.12
CA ARG A 135 -10.38 -19.05 7.34
C ARG A 135 -9.94 -18.35 6.06
N ILE A 136 -10.14 -19.00 4.91
CA ILE A 136 -9.75 -18.44 3.63
C ILE A 136 -10.63 -17.25 3.21
N THR A 137 -11.93 -17.28 3.52
CA THR A 137 -12.82 -16.16 3.18
C THR A 137 -12.43 -14.86 3.90
N PRO A 138 -12.21 -14.81 5.23
CA PRO A 138 -11.69 -13.61 5.87
C PRO A 138 -10.29 -13.23 5.38
N ALA A 139 -9.40 -14.20 5.10
CA ALA A 139 -8.08 -13.93 4.53
C ALA A 139 -8.17 -13.19 3.18
N LYS A 140 -9.04 -13.65 2.28
CA LYS A 140 -9.31 -12.97 1.00
C LYS A 140 -9.86 -11.55 1.20
N LYS A 141 -10.77 -11.35 2.15
CA LYS A 141 -11.30 -10.01 2.45
C LYS A 141 -10.20 -9.06 2.92
N VAL A 142 -9.33 -9.50 3.82
CA VAL A 142 -8.19 -8.70 4.30
C VAL A 142 -7.23 -8.39 3.15
N ALA A 143 -6.92 -9.37 2.32
CA ALA A 143 -6.03 -9.19 1.17
C ALA A 143 -6.60 -8.18 0.16
N MET A 144 -7.90 -8.27 -0.16
CA MET A 144 -8.58 -7.32 -1.05
C MET A 144 -8.61 -5.91 -0.45
N ALA A 145 -8.91 -5.80 0.86
CA ALA A 145 -8.94 -4.51 1.55
C ALA A 145 -7.57 -3.85 1.59
N LEU A 146 -6.51 -4.61 1.88
CA LEU A 146 -5.14 -4.11 1.89
C LEU A 146 -4.69 -3.69 0.48
N SER A 147 -5.05 -4.48 -0.54
CA SER A 147 -4.75 -4.14 -1.93
C SER A 147 -5.40 -2.82 -2.35
N GLU A 148 -6.67 -2.63 -2.02
CA GLU A 148 -7.38 -1.37 -2.32
C GLU A 148 -6.80 -0.19 -1.54
N LEU A 149 -6.43 -0.40 -0.27
CA LEU A 149 -5.81 0.63 0.56
C LEU A 149 -4.48 1.11 -0.04
N ILE A 150 -3.61 0.18 -0.42
CA ILE A 150 -2.29 0.52 -0.99
C ILE A 150 -2.47 1.22 -2.33
N GLN A 151 -3.30 0.68 -3.23
CA GLN A 151 -3.50 1.26 -4.56
C GLN A 151 -4.13 2.66 -4.53
N THR A 152 -5.01 2.93 -3.56
CA THR A 152 -5.71 4.23 -3.48
C THR A 152 -4.97 5.28 -2.67
N LYS A 153 -4.36 4.90 -1.55
CA LYS A 153 -3.69 5.86 -0.65
C LYS A 153 -2.20 6.03 -0.91
N TYR A 154 -1.57 5.00 -1.45
CA TYR A 154 -0.11 4.96 -1.64
C TYR A 154 0.24 4.56 -3.09
N PRO A 155 -0.12 5.38 -4.10
CA PRO A 155 0.03 5.02 -5.51
C PRO A 155 1.49 4.84 -5.96
N LYS A 156 2.44 5.34 -5.18
CA LYS A 156 3.88 5.16 -5.42
C LYS A 156 4.44 3.86 -4.82
N ASP A 157 3.66 3.20 -3.96
CA ASP A 157 4.03 1.91 -3.36
C ASP A 157 3.75 0.76 -4.32
N THR A 158 4.51 -0.31 -4.19
CA THR A 158 4.27 -1.52 -4.97
C THR A 158 3.68 -2.61 -4.09
N LEU A 159 2.71 -3.34 -4.63
CA LEU A 159 2.11 -4.51 -4.00
C LEU A 159 2.22 -5.70 -4.92
N ASP A 160 2.85 -6.75 -4.45
CA ASP A 160 2.91 -8.06 -5.07
C ASP A 160 2.19 -9.06 -4.16
N ILE A 161 1.46 -10.01 -4.75
CA ILE A 161 0.74 -11.03 -3.99
C ILE A 161 1.33 -12.39 -4.32
N VAL A 162 1.64 -13.15 -3.28
CA VAL A 162 2.17 -14.52 -3.36
C VAL A 162 1.23 -15.43 -2.60
N VAL A 163 0.82 -16.52 -3.22
CA VAL A 163 0.15 -17.62 -2.53
C VAL A 163 1.12 -18.75 -2.30
N PHE A 164 0.96 -19.44 -1.18
CA PHE A 164 1.82 -20.58 -0.86
C PHE A 164 1.04 -21.75 -0.26
N GLY A 165 1.50 -22.94 -0.59
CA GLY A 165 1.01 -24.23 -0.15
C GLY A 165 2.17 -25.22 -0.17
N ASN A 166 2.13 -26.27 -0.98
CA ASN A 166 3.31 -27.14 -1.23
C ASN A 166 4.46 -26.36 -1.88
N ASP A 167 4.10 -25.40 -2.71
CA ASP A 167 4.98 -24.51 -3.46
C ASP A 167 4.44 -23.07 -3.37
N ALA A 168 5.12 -22.10 -3.98
CA ALA A 168 4.70 -20.72 -3.97
C ALA A 168 4.70 -20.12 -5.37
N TRP A 169 3.69 -19.28 -5.67
CA TRP A 169 3.60 -18.57 -6.95
C TRP A 169 2.94 -17.20 -6.79
N PRO A 170 3.27 -16.24 -7.67
CA PRO A 170 2.63 -14.95 -7.66
C PRO A 170 1.24 -15.02 -8.29
N ILE A 171 0.32 -14.16 -7.81
CA ILE A 171 -1.01 -13.95 -8.40
C ILE A 171 -1.27 -12.46 -8.57
N GLU A 172 -2.24 -12.12 -9.41
CA GLU A 172 -2.69 -10.75 -9.55
C GLU A 172 -3.83 -10.43 -8.57
N VAL A 173 -4.02 -9.14 -8.25
CA VAL A 173 -5.10 -8.67 -7.35
C VAL A 173 -6.48 -9.12 -7.85
N LYS A 174 -6.68 -9.20 -9.16
CA LYS A 174 -7.94 -9.68 -9.78
C LYS A 174 -8.25 -11.14 -9.46
N ASP A 175 -7.23 -11.96 -9.16
CA ASP A 175 -7.40 -13.38 -8.88
C ASP A 175 -7.83 -13.66 -7.43
N LEU A 176 -7.66 -12.69 -6.53
CA LEU A 176 -8.00 -12.83 -5.10
C LEU A 176 -9.42 -13.34 -4.81
N PRO A 177 -10.48 -12.83 -5.47
CA PRO A 177 -11.85 -13.33 -5.23
C PRO A 177 -12.02 -14.82 -5.54
N TYR A 178 -11.26 -15.31 -6.52
CA TYR A 178 -11.35 -16.69 -7.02
C TYR A 178 -10.39 -17.66 -6.34
N LEU A 179 -9.58 -17.18 -5.39
CA LEU A 179 -8.61 -18.00 -4.68
C LEU A 179 -9.32 -19.15 -3.96
N GLN A 180 -8.80 -20.35 -4.13
CA GLN A 180 -9.30 -21.55 -3.48
C GLN A 180 -8.18 -22.24 -2.71
N VAL A 181 -8.57 -22.85 -1.61
CA VAL A 181 -7.68 -23.72 -0.83
C VAL A 181 -7.52 -25.04 -1.56
N GLY A 182 -6.30 -25.54 -1.63
CA GLY A 182 -5.99 -26.84 -2.20
C GLY A 182 -5.62 -27.88 -1.12
N PRO A 183 -5.42 -29.13 -1.53
CA PRO A 183 -4.93 -30.18 -0.64
C PRO A 183 -3.41 -30.03 -0.42
N TYR A 184 -2.98 -28.84 -0.03
CA TYR A 184 -1.58 -28.47 0.12
C TYR A 184 -1.15 -28.52 1.57
N HIS A 185 0.13 -28.85 1.78
CA HIS A 185 0.81 -28.61 3.04
C HIS A 185 1.27 -27.15 3.12
N THR A 186 1.65 -26.70 4.31
CA THR A 186 2.12 -25.32 4.50
C THR A 186 3.63 -25.26 4.30
N ASN A 187 4.09 -24.81 3.12
CA ASN A 187 5.50 -24.54 2.84
C ASN A 187 5.80 -23.05 2.90
N THR A 188 5.92 -22.54 4.10
CA THR A 188 6.23 -21.11 4.35
C THR A 188 7.60 -20.71 3.79
N VAL A 189 8.55 -21.64 3.74
CA VAL A 189 9.90 -21.39 3.23
C VAL A 189 9.85 -21.01 1.75
N ALA A 190 9.16 -21.81 0.93
CA ALA A 190 8.99 -21.50 -0.51
C ALA A 190 8.33 -20.13 -0.71
N GLY A 191 7.31 -19.82 0.10
CA GLY A 191 6.65 -18.51 0.07
C GLY A 191 7.59 -17.35 0.39
N LEU A 192 8.39 -17.48 1.45
CA LEU A 192 9.36 -16.47 1.86
C LEU A 192 10.49 -16.29 0.85
N GLU A 193 11.02 -17.38 0.28
CA GLU A 193 12.05 -17.31 -0.75
C GLU A 193 11.56 -16.53 -1.97
N LEU A 194 10.36 -16.85 -2.47
CA LEU A 194 9.74 -16.13 -3.58
C LEU A 194 9.50 -14.67 -3.24
N ALA A 195 8.97 -14.37 -2.04
CA ALA A 195 8.74 -13.01 -1.59
C ALA A 195 10.03 -12.18 -1.51
N MET A 196 11.11 -12.77 -0.99
CA MET A 196 12.43 -12.14 -0.95
C MET A 196 12.98 -11.88 -2.35
N ASP A 197 12.81 -12.81 -3.28
CA ASP A 197 13.28 -12.65 -4.66
C ASP A 197 12.52 -11.52 -5.38
N ILE A 198 11.22 -11.39 -5.15
CA ILE A 198 10.43 -10.27 -5.66
C ILE A 198 10.95 -8.96 -5.07
N LEU A 199 11.11 -8.87 -3.75
CA LEU A 199 11.56 -7.67 -3.06
C LEU A 199 12.99 -7.24 -3.43
N ARG A 200 13.90 -8.19 -3.71
CA ARG A 200 15.26 -7.89 -4.17
C ARG A 200 15.27 -7.12 -5.48
N ARG A 201 14.30 -7.39 -6.38
CA ARG A 201 14.17 -6.73 -7.69
C ARG A 201 13.51 -5.35 -7.59
N ARG A 202 12.84 -5.04 -6.48
CA ARG A 202 12.18 -3.75 -6.25
C ARG A 202 13.20 -2.69 -5.83
N LYS A 203 13.05 -1.48 -6.40
CA LYS A 203 13.97 -0.35 -6.15
C LYS A 203 13.64 0.43 -4.88
N ASN A 204 12.42 0.30 -4.36
CA ASN A 204 11.96 1.05 -3.19
C ASN A 204 12.82 0.71 -1.96
N PRO A 205 13.21 1.72 -1.16
CA PRO A 205 14.10 1.55 -0.02
C PRO A 205 13.45 0.72 1.10
N ASN A 206 12.16 0.93 1.33
CA ASN A 206 11.42 0.16 2.33
C ASN A 206 10.82 -1.09 1.71
N LYS A 207 11.02 -2.21 2.38
CA LYS A 207 10.54 -3.52 1.94
C LYS A 207 9.87 -4.22 3.10
N GLN A 208 8.66 -4.76 2.86
CA GLN A 208 7.91 -5.44 3.91
C GLN A 208 7.16 -6.64 3.34
N ILE A 209 6.95 -7.62 4.21
CA ILE A 209 6.17 -8.81 3.92
C ILE A 209 5.02 -8.87 4.93
N PHE A 210 3.79 -8.97 4.44
CA PHE A 210 2.63 -9.34 5.24
C PHE A 210 2.26 -10.78 4.93
N MET A 211 2.09 -11.58 5.97
CA MET A 211 1.69 -12.97 5.84
C MET A 211 0.33 -13.20 6.48
N ILE A 212 -0.58 -13.83 5.75
CA ILE A 212 -1.88 -14.28 6.24
C ILE A 212 -1.85 -15.80 6.24
N THR A 213 -1.86 -16.39 7.43
CA THR A 213 -1.81 -17.84 7.68
C THR A 213 -2.59 -18.15 8.94
N ASP A 214 -2.99 -19.41 9.13
CA ASP A 214 -3.58 -19.88 10.38
C ASP A 214 -2.54 -20.26 11.45
N GLY A 215 -1.25 -20.12 11.12
CA GLY A 215 -0.14 -20.36 12.03
C GLY A 215 0.15 -21.82 12.35
N LYS A 216 -0.43 -22.75 11.60
CA LYS A 216 -0.13 -24.17 11.74
C LYS A 216 0.79 -24.61 10.59
N PRO A 217 2.00 -25.11 10.92
CA PRO A 217 2.91 -25.65 9.92
C PRO A 217 2.41 -27.01 9.37
#